data_d716bb2ffa18ce2de9a684293749fd43
#
_entry.id   d716bb2ffa18ce2de9a684293749fd43
#
_cell.length_a   1.000
_cell.length_b   1.000
_cell.length_c   1.000
_cell.angle_alpha   90.00
_cell.angle_beta   90.00
_cell.angle_gamma   90.00
#
_symmetry.space_group_name_H-M   'P 1'
#
loop_
_entity.id
_entity.type
_entity.pdbx_description
1 polymer ?
#
loop_
_entity_poly.entity_id
_entity_poly.type
_entity_poly.pdbx_seq_one_letter_code
_entity_poly.pdbx_strand_id
1 'polypeptide(L)'
;MLRIATIGTSMITDDFIQVVNANDQAAFVGTLSRDANRGAAFTAERGGERNFTSLDELAAAADVDAVYIGSPNALHYEQALACIAGGKHVIVEKPFCATEAQALEVFRAAEAAGVVALEAMRPLHDPAFHAIEDALGEIAPIRRASLRFGKYSSRYNEILAGRATNIFDCNMASGSLMDIGVYTVEPMVEIFGMPSGLTSMATLLDPATRQLTHGPIDGCGSILASYGGGRISVELAHSKITNDLLPSQIEGERGTIQIDHLSTPRNARIDYRGDVVRGSATEAPREQGDNGRVLDLPKSSNTMEYELTDFITAIGGIDNVKEEIWETPAGRHELGHYRDVTLVSLRIMDAVRQQAGITFPSDAGKQA
;
A
#
# COMPACT_ATOMS: atom_id res chain seq x y z
N MET A 1 -23.50 -12.26 6.61
CA MET A 1 -23.02 -10.87 6.79
C MET A 1 -21.76 -10.94 7.64
N LEU A 2 -20.63 -10.52 7.11
CA LEU A 2 -19.32 -10.55 7.77
C LEU A 2 -19.26 -9.48 8.87
N ARG A 3 -19.01 -9.89 10.12
CA ARG A 3 -18.96 -8.99 11.28
C ARG A 3 -17.53 -8.49 11.46
N ILE A 4 -17.31 -7.20 11.18
CA ILE A 4 -15.98 -6.60 11.15
C ILE A 4 -15.79 -5.68 12.35
N ALA A 5 -14.71 -5.89 13.11
CA ALA A 5 -14.21 -4.93 14.09
C ALA A 5 -12.98 -4.20 13.54
N THR A 6 -12.61 -3.07 14.15
CA THR A 6 -11.42 -2.31 13.75
C THR A 6 -10.45 -2.13 14.90
N ILE A 7 -9.15 -1.98 14.58
CA ILE A 7 -8.13 -1.53 15.52
C ILE A 7 -7.65 -0.15 15.07
N GLY A 8 -7.85 0.86 15.94
CA GLY A 8 -7.49 2.25 15.66
C GLY A 8 -8.70 3.16 15.47
N THR A 9 -8.45 4.47 15.60
CA THR A 9 -9.47 5.53 15.53
C THR A 9 -8.96 6.68 14.65
N SER A 10 -8.26 6.35 13.58
CA SER A 10 -7.71 7.31 12.62
C SER A 10 -8.71 7.65 11.52
N MET A 11 -8.40 8.65 10.69
CA MET A 11 -9.22 8.99 9.51
C MET A 11 -9.34 7.80 8.54
N ILE A 12 -8.26 7.04 8.33
CA ILE A 12 -8.30 5.88 7.43
C ILE A 12 -9.24 4.79 7.97
N THR A 13 -9.28 4.60 9.30
CA THR A 13 -10.22 3.68 9.93
C THR A 13 -11.67 4.15 9.76
N ASP A 14 -11.89 5.46 9.83
CA ASP A 14 -13.21 6.06 9.56
C ASP A 14 -13.64 5.83 8.11
N ASP A 15 -12.75 6.10 7.14
CA ASP A 15 -13.00 5.85 5.71
C ASP A 15 -13.34 4.37 5.44
N PHE A 16 -12.65 3.43 6.11
CA PHE A 16 -12.95 2.00 5.99
C PHE A 16 -14.32 1.63 6.58
N ILE A 17 -14.66 2.15 7.76
CA ILE A 17 -15.98 1.89 8.36
C ILE A 17 -17.12 2.42 7.48
N GLN A 18 -16.92 3.53 6.77
CA GLN A 18 -17.92 4.05 5.82
C GLN A 18 -18.22 3.03 4.71
N VAL A 19 -17.21 2.37 4.14
CA VAL A 19 -17.45 1.34 3.11
C VAL A 19 -18.03 0.05 3.70
N VAL A 20 -17.67 -0.32 4.93
CA VAL A 20 -18.31 -1.44 5.64
C VAL A 20 -19.80 -1.17 5.83
N ASN A 21 -20.16 0.02 6.30
CA ASN A 21 -21.55 0.40 6.54
C ASN A 21 -22.38 0.58 5.26
N ALA A 22 -21.72 0.79 4.12
CA ALA A 22 -22.36 0.88 2.80
C ALA A 22 -22.50 -0.49 2.11
N ASN A 23 -21.92 -1.56 2.66
CA ASN A 23 -21.85 -2.89 2.05
C ASN A 23 -22.89 -3.85 2.67
N ASP A 24 -23.74 -4.45 1.84
CA ASP A 24 -24.81 -5.37 2.30
C ASP A 24 -24.28 -6.72 2.86
N GLN A 25 -23.01 -7.05 2.61
CA GLN A 25 -22.40 -8.31 3.03
C GLN A 25 -21.58 -8.17 4.31
N ALA A 26 -21.34 -6.93 4.79
CA ALA A 26 -20.54 -6.63 5.97
C ALA A 26 -21.33 -5.83 7.02
N ALA A 27 -20.89 -5.90 8.28
CA ALA A 27 -21.42 -5.10 9.37
C ALA A 27 -20.29 -4.66 10.30
N PHE A 28 -20.25 -3.37 10.63
CA PHE A 28 -19.33 -2.85 11.63
C PHE A 28 -19.81 -3.20 13.05
N VAL A 29 -18.95 -3.89 13.81
CA VAL A 29 -19.25 -4.32 15.19
C VAL A 29 -18.76 -3.29 16.21
N GLY A 30 -17.53 -2.82 16.05
CA GLY A 30 -16.92 -1.91 17.01
C GLY A 30 -15.41 -1.76 16.83
N THR A 31 -14.78 -1.03 17.75
CA THR A 31 -13.38 -0.61 17.63
C THR A 31 -12.59 -0.96 18.87
N LEU A 32 -11.34 -1.44 18.68
CA LEU A 32 -10.32 -1.47 19.72
C LEU A 32 -9.56 -0.16 19.74
N SER A 33 -9.54 0.51 20.90
CA SER A 33 -8.77 1.72 21.15
C SER A 33 -8.05 1.64 22.50
N ARG A 34 -6.80 2.13 22.56
CA ARG A 34 -6.06 2.26 23.83
C ARG A 34 -6.72 3.24 24.81
N ASP A 35 -7.44 4.22 24.29
CA ASP A 35 -8.28 5.14 25.07
C ASP A 35 -9.73 4.66 24.98
N ALA A 36 -10.25 4.12 26.07
CA ALA A 36 -11.59 3.53 26.14
C ALA A 36 -12.70 4.57 25.86
N ASN A 37 -12.55 5.81 26.32
CA ASN A 37 -13.55 6.85 26.09
C ASN A 37 -13.58 7.29 24.63
N ARG A 38 -12.40 7.49 24.04
CA ARG A 38 -12.27 7.79 22.62
C ARG A 38 -12.79 6.65 21.76
N GLY A 39 -12.47 5.40 22.12
CA GLY A 39 -12.95 4.21 21.43
C GLY A 39 -14.47 4.12 21.45
N ALA A 40 -15.09 4.29 22.62
CA ALA A 40 -16.53 4.25 22.79
C ALA A 40 -17.25 5.34 21.95
N ALA A 41 -16.75 6.58 22.02
CA ALA A 41 -17.32 7.68 21.23
C ALA A 41 -17.17 7.40 19.71
N PHE A 42 -15.99 7.00 19.27
CA PHE A 42 -15.70 6.68 17.87
C PHE A 42 -16.61 5.57 17.34
N THR A 43 -16.80 4.51 18.12
CA THR A 43 -17.66 3.36 17.77
C THR A 43 -19.12 3.78 17.66
N ALA A 44 -19.64 4.49 18.67
CA ALA A 44 -21.06 4.90 18.71
C ALA A 44 -21.42 5.85 17.57
N GLU A 45 -20.54 6.79 17.23
CA GLU A 45 -20.74 7.73 16.11
C GLU A 45 -20.83 7.02 14.74
N ARG A 46 -20.34 5.80 14.63
CA ARG A 46 -20.26 5.00 13.39
C ARG A 46 -21.20 3.79 13.37
N GLY A 47 -22.10 3.73 14.35
CA GLY A 47 -23.14 2.70 14.40
C GLY A 47 -22.69 1.35 14.96
N GLY A 48 -21.49 1.27 15.53
CA GLY A 48 -21.01 0.07 16.22
C GLY A 48 -21.53 0.00 17.66
N GLU A 49 -21.56 -1.20 18.21
CA GLU A 49 -22.08 -1.48 19.56
C GLU A 49 -20.98 -1.88 20.56
N ARG A 50 -19.82 -2.37 20.07
CA ARG A 50 -18.73 -2.89 20.89
C ARG A 50 -17.55 -1.92 20.97
N ASN A 51 -17.09 -1.67 22.18
CA ASN A 51 -15.84 -0.98 22.43
C ASN A 51 -14.87 -1.95 23.11
N PHE A 52 -13.86 -2.39 22.36
CA PHE A 52 -12.84 -3.31 22.89
C PHE A 52 -11.72 -2.50 23.56
N THR A 53 -11.23 -3.00 24.70
CA THR A 53 -10.20 -2.35 25.50
C THR A 53 -8.89 -3.12 25.52
N SER A 54 -8.89 -4.38 25.09
CA SER A 54 -7.70 -5.21 24.92
C SER A 54 -7.74 -6.02 23.64
N LEU A 55 -6.57 -6.39 23.15
CA LEU A 55 -6.41 -7.22 21.97
C LEU A 55 -6.96 -8.64 22.22
N ASP A 56 -6.73 -9.16 23.42
CA ASP A 56 -7.23 -10.49 23.82
C ASP A 56 -8.77 -10.53 23.83
N GLU A 57 -9.41 -9.47 24.32
CA GLU A 57 -10.87 -9.34 24.29
C GLU A 57 -11.40 -9.37 22.85
N LEU A 58 -10.78 -8.59 21.96
CA LEU A 58 -11.15 -8.55 20.54
C LEU A 58 -10.93 -9.91 19.86
N ALA A 59 -9.77 -10.53 20.06
CA ALA A 59 -9.43 -11.81 19.48
C ALA A 59 -10.37 -12.94 19.93
N ALA A 60 -10.83 -12.91 21.19
CA ALA A 60 -11.74 -13.90 21.76
C ALA A 60 -13.23 -13.64 21.44
N ALA A 61 -13.58 -12.51 20.84
CA ALA A 61 -14.98 -12.12 20.61
C ALA A 61 -15.67 -13.03 19.58
N ALA A 62 -16.70 -13.78 20.03
CA ALA A 62 -17.44 -14.69 19.15
C ALA A 62 -18.39 -13.98 18.16
N ASP A 63 -18.64 -12.70 18.38
CA ASP A 63 -19.45 -11.83 17.53
C ASP A 63 -18.62 -11.01 16.52
N VAL A 64 -17.33 -11.33 16.34
CA VAL A 64 -16.42 -10.77 15.36
C VAL A 64 -15.90 -11.87 14.46
N ASP A 65 -15.99 -11.72 13.16
CA ASP A 65 -15.48 -12.64 12.14
C ASP A 65 -14.14 -12.17 11.56
N ALA A 66 -14.01 -10.85 11.40
CA ALA A 66 -12.84 -10.23 10.77
C ALA A 66 -12.41 -8.94 11.48
N VAL A 67 -11.14 -8.57 11.33
CA VAL A 67 -10.58 -7.36 11.94
C VAL A 67 -9.83 -6.54 10.89
N TYR A 68 -10.19 -5.26 10.77
CA TYR A 68 -9.39 -4.26 10.05
C TYR A 68 -8.37 -3.64 11.00
N ILE A 69 -7.08 -3.71 10.64
CA ILE A 69 -5.97 -3.21 11.45
C ILE A 69 -5.45 -1.90 10.86
N GLY A 70 -5.87 -0.76 11.41
CA GLY A 70 -5.47 0.61 11.02
C GLY A 70 -4.66 1.32 12.10
N SER A 71 -3.82 0.59 12.80
CA SER A 71 -2.89 1.08 13.84
C SER A 71 -1.57 1.59 13.23
N PRO A 72 -0.59 2.09 14.02
CA PRO A 72 0.77 2.33 13.51
C PRO A 72 1.46 1.05 13.03
N ASN A 73 2.26 1.14 11.96
CA ASN A 73 2.87 0.01 11.25
C ASN A 73 3.56 -1.02 12.15
N ALA A 74 4.32 -0.57 13.17
CA ALA A 74 5.04 -1.47 14.09
C ALA A 74 4.12 -2.39 14.90
N LEU A 75 2.83 -2.10 14.99
CA LEU A 75 1.85 -2.87 15.76
C LEU A 75 1.10 -3.88 14.90
N HIS A 76 1.17 -3.77 13.58
CA HIS A 76 0.41 -4.61 12.65
C HIS A 76 0.70 -6.09 12.87
N TYR A 77 1.97 -6.47 12.98
CA TYR A 77 2.44 -7.85 13.13
C TYR A 77 1.83 -8.55 14.36
N GLU A 78 2.01 -7.98 15.55
CA GLU A 78 1.51 -8.57 16.80
C GLU A 78 -0.03 -8.62 16.82
N GLN A 79 -0.67 -7.57 16.31
CA GLN A 79 -2.13 -7.50 16.27
C GLN A 79 -2.72 -8.50 15.28
N ALA A 80 -2.11 -8.66 14.11
CA ALA A 80 -2.53 -9.64 13.13
C ALA A 80 -2.40 -11.07 13.66
N LEU A 81 -1.26 -11.41 14.27
CA LEU A 81 -1.05 -12.75 14.86
C LEU A 81 -2.05 -13.05 15.98
N ALA A 82 -2.34 -12.09 16.86
CA ALA A 82 -3.31 -12.29 17.93
C ALA A 82 -4.73 -12.49 17.39
N CYS A 83 -5.16 -11.72 16.40
CA CYS A 83 -6.45 -11.89 15.76
C CYS A 83 -6.55 -13.24 15.03
N ILE A 84 -5.52 -13.64 14.30
CA ILE A 84 -5.45 -14.94 13.60
C ILE A 84 -5.51 -16.10 14.58
N ALA A 85 -4.80 -16.01 15.71
CA ALA A 85 -4.85 -17.03 16.77
C ALA A 85 -6.25 -17.14 17.39
N GLY A 86 -7.03 -16.07 17.39
CA GLY A 86 -8.46 -16.05 17.75
C GLY A 86 -9.40 -16.50 16.63
N GLY A 87 -8.87 -16.99 15.50
CA GLY A 87 -9.67 -17.45 14.35
C GLY A 87 -10.31 -16.33 13.55
N LYS A 88 -9.74 -15.10 13.57
CA LYS A 88 -10.26 -13.95 12.82
C LYS A 88 -9.53 -13.81 11.49
N HIS A 89 -10.30 -13.52 10.43
CA HIS A 89 -9.72 -12.98 9.21
C HIS A 89 -9.17 -11.58 9.48
N VAL A 90 -8.10 -11.20 8.80
CA VAL A 90 -7.50 -9.87 8.99
C VAL A 90 -7.28 -9.16 7.66
N ILE A 91 -7.65 -7.88 7.61
CA ILE A 91 -7.24 -6.94 6.57
C ILE A 91 -6.41 -5.87 7.25
N VAL A 92 -5.18 -5.68 6.80
CA VAL A 92 -4.17 -4.87 7.49
C VAL A 92 -3.75 -3.69 6.62
N GLU A 93 -3.75 -2.50 7.18
CA GLU A 93 -3.26 -1.31 6.49
C GLU A 93 -1.83 -1.47 5.99
N LYS A 94 -1.58 -0.77 4.89
CA LYS A 94 -0.23 -0.70 4.30
C LYS A 94 0.72 0.17 5.16
N PRO A 95 2.02 -0.17 5.21
CA PRO A 95 2.59 -1.44 4.80
C PRO A 95 2.14 -2.56 5.74
N PHE A 96 1.90 -3.73 5.17
CA PHE A 96 1.34 -4.88 5.89
C PHE A 96 2.04 -5.18 7.22
N CYS A 97 3.37 -5.15 7.20
CA CYS A 97 4.24 -5.29 8.37
C CYS A 97 5.46 -4.37 8.24
N ALA A 98 6.27 -4.30 9.28
CA ALA A 98 7.52 -3.53 9.27
C ALA A 98 8.63 -4.21 8.44
N THR A 99 8.58 -5.54 8.24
CA THR A 99 9.57 -6.33 7.50
C THR A 99 8.93 -7.49 6.75
N GLU A 100 9.61 -7.98 5.70
CA GLU A 100 9.21 -9.21 4.99
C GLU A 100 9.09 -10.43 5.93
N ALA A 101 10.01 -10.59 6.87
CA ALA A 101 10.01 -11.72 7.80
C ALA A 101 8.74 -11.76 8.66
N GLN A 102 8.30 -10.61 9.18
CA GLN A 102 7.06 -10.50 9.93
C GLN A 102 5.83 -10.84 9.07
N ALA A 103 5.78 -10.30 7.84
CA ALA A 103 4.68 -10.59 6.92
C ALA A 103 4.59 -12.08 6.58
N LEU A 104 5.72 -12.74 6.33
CA LEU A 104 5.77 -14.18 6.07
C LEU A 104 5.24 -15.02 7.24
N GLU A 105 5.53 -14.61 8.48
CA GLU A 105 4.97 -15.27 9.68
C GLU A 105 3.46 -15.07 9.77
N VAL A 106 2.95 -13.86 9.51
CA VAL A 106 1.51 -13.59 9.52
C VAL A 106 0.79 -14.43 8.47
N PHE A 107 1.29 -14.49 7.23
CA PHE A 107 0.66 -15.29 6.18
C PHE A 107 0.69 -16.78 6.51
N ARG A 108 1.80 -17.31 7.05
CA ARG A 108 1.87 -18.71 7.51
C ARG A 108 0.90 -19.01 8.65
N ALA A 109 0.74 -18.09 9.59
CA ALA A 109 -0.22 -18.26 10.68
C ALA A 109 -1.65 -18.26 10.17
N ALA A 110 -1.97 -17.37 9.20
CA ALA A 110 -3.29 -17.31 8.58
C ALA A 110 -3.62 -18.60 7.81
N GLU A 111 -2.68 -19.11 7.02
CA GLU A 111 -2.80 -20.38 6.30
C GLU A 111 -3.04 -21.55 7.29
N ALA A 112 -2.25 -21.62 8.35
CA ALA A 112 -2.38 -22.67 9.37
C ALA A 112 -3.71 -22.61 10.14
N ALA A 113 -4.27 -21.42 10.34
CA ALA A 113 -5.55 -21.19 11.01
C ALA A 113 -6.76 -21.30 10.07
N GLY A 114 -6.55 -21.39 8.75
CA GLY A 114 -7.63 -21.41 7.75
C GLY A 114 -8.36 -20.06 7.66
N VAL A 115 -7.67 -18.93 7.86
CA VAL A 115 -8.23 -17.58 7.77
C VAL A 115 -7.52 -16.75 6.71
N VAL A 116 -8.19 -15.71 6.20
CA VAL A 116 -7.62 -14.76 5.25
C VAL A 116 -6.78 -13.72 5.98
N ALA A 117 -5.59 -13.44 5.47
CA ALA A 117 -4.83 -12.22 5.76
C ALA A 117 -4.60 -11.48 4.44
N LEU A 118 -4.99 -10.22 4.37
CA LEU A 118 -4.89 -9.37 3.17
C LEU A 118 -4.31 -8.01 3.55
N GLU A 119 -3.46 -7.45 2.68
CA GLU A 119 -3.00 -6.07 2.79
C GLU A 119 -4.01 -5.11 2.16
N ALA A 120 -4.32 -4.03 2.87
CA ALA A 120 -5.19 -2.96 2.36
C ALA A 120 -4.37 -1.99 1.49
N MET A 121 -3.94 -2.45 0.33
CA MET A 121 -3.21 -1.67 -0.66
C MET A 121 -4.12 -1.23 -1.80
N ARG A 122 -4.77 -0.10 -1.63
CA ARG A 122 -5.80 0.44 -2.53
C ARG A 122 -5.56 0.28 -4.02
N PRO A 123 -4.40 0.66 -4.61
CA PRO A 123 -4.21 0.55 -6.05
C PRO A 123 -4.30 -0.88 -6.57
N LEU A 124 -3.86 -1.88 -5.79
CA LEU A 124 -3.89 -3.28 -6.23
C LEU A 124 -5.31 -3.86 -6.32
N HIS A 125 -6.26 -3.24 -5.65
CA HIS A 125 -7.67 -3.63 -5.67
C HIS A 125 -8.52 -2.71 -6.55
N ASP A 126 -7.93 -1.61 -7.07
CA ASP A 126 -8.67 -0.58 -7.81
C ASP A 126 -8.79 -0.95 -9.30
N PRO A 127 -10.02 -1.15 -9.83
CA PRO A 127 -10.23 -1.40 -11.26
C PRO A 127 -9.62 -0.34 -12.17
N ALA A 128 -9.42 0.90 -11.67
CA ALA A 128 -8.76 1.95 -12.43
C ALA A 128 -7.27 1.64 -12.65
N PHE A 129 -6.58 1.03 -11.68
CA PHE A 129 -5.20 0.60 -11.83
C PHE A 129 -5.10 -0.58 -12.81
N HIS A 130 -5.99 -1.56 -12.71
CA HIS A 130 -6.03 -2.69 -13.64
C HIS A 130 -6.33 -2.27 -15.09
N ALA A 131 -7.19 -1.26 -15.30
CA ALA A 131 -7.40 -0.71 -16.63
C ALA A 131 -6.12 -0.06 -17.22
N ILE A 132 -5.24 0.45 -16.36
CA ILE A 132 -3.91 0.95 -16.77
C ILE A 132 -3.01 -0.24 -17.14
N GLU A 133 -3.00 -1.31 -16.36
CA GLU A 133 -2.21 -2.52 -16.64
C GLU A 133 -2.64 -3.18 -17.96
N ASP A 134 -3.92 -3.31 -18.21
CA ASP A 134 -4.47 -3.84 -19.48
C ASP A 134 -3.98 -3.02 -20.68
N ALA A 135 -3.81 -1.72 -20.51
CA ALA A 135 -3.34 -0.82 -21.56
C ALA A 135 -1.82 -0.92 -21.85
N LEU A 136 -1.01 -1.55 -20.98
CA LEU A 136 0.43 -1.68 -21.18
C LEU A 136 0.80 -2.36 -22.50
N GLY A 137 -0.02 -3.32 -22.96
CA GLY A 137 0.15 -3.99 -24.23
C GLY A 137 0.15 -3.05 -25.44
N GLU A 138 -0.54 -1.91 -25.36
CA GLU A 138 -0.65 -0.93 -26.45
C GLU A 138 0.65 -0.18 -26.69
N ILE A 139 1.44 0.07 -25.64
CA ILE A 139 2.71 0.79 -25.72
C ILE A 139 3.94 -0.11 -25.76
N ALA A 140 3.77 -1.41 -25.56
CA ALA A 140 4.87 -2.39 -25.45
C ALA A 140 5.78 -2.42 -26.68
N PRO A 141 7.05 -2.86 -26.56
CA PRO A 141 7.69 -3.32 -25.32
C PRO A 141 8.03 -2.14 -24.39
N ILE A 142 7.80 -2.34 -23.08
CA ILE A 142 8.13 -1.33 -22.06
C ILE A 142 9.64 -1.23 -21.93
N ARG A 143 10.14 0.01 -21.74
CA ARG A 143 11.57 0.31 -21.60
C ARG A 143 11.89 1.05 -20.32
N ARG A 144 10.97 1.89 -19.86
CA ARG A 144 11.18 2.69 -18.66
C ARG A 144 9.87 2.92 -17.93
N ALA A 145 9.96 3.11 -16.61
CA ALA A 145 8.87 3.69 -15.83
C ALA A 145 9.42 4.70 -14.81
N SER A 146 8.65 5.73 -14.50
CA SER A 146 8.90 6.66 -13.41
C SER A 146 7.63 6.75 -12.58
N LEU A 147 7.63 6.07 -11.42
CA LEU A 147 6.48 5.99 -10.52
C LEU A 147 6.75 6.91 -9.31
N ARG A 148 5.82 7.81 -9.03
CA ARG A 148 6.07 8.94 -8.14
C ARG A 148 4.93 9.17 -7.18
N PHE A 149 5.27 9.42 -5.92
CA PHE A 149 4.31 9.90 -4.93
C PHE A 149 5.00 10.78 -3.89
N GLY A 150 4.78 12.08 -3.95
CA GLY A 150 5.27 13.06 -2.99
C GLY A 150 4.14 13.91 -2.45
N LYS A 151 3.91 13.86 -1.14
CA LYS A 151 2.90 14.64 -0.44
C LYS A 151 3.47 15.18 0.86
N TYR A 152 3.61 16.51 0.93
CA TYR A 152 4.05 17.18 2.16
C TYR A 152 3.14 16.82 3.33
N SER A 153 3.71 16.29 4.39
CA SER A 153 2.98 15.90 5.60
C SER A 153 2.97 17.04 6.61
N SER A 154 1.78 17.39 7.11
CA SER A 154 1.65 18.32 8.25
C SER A 154 2.39 17.82 9.50
N ARG A 155 2.65 16.52 9.61
CA ARG A 155 3.44 15.90 10.69
C ARG A 155 4.91 16.31 10.64
N TYR A 156 5.42 16.69 9.47
CA TYR A 156 6.77 17.24 9.37
C TYR A 156 6.89 18.60 10.07
N ASN A 157 5.84 19.41 10.07
CA ASN A 157 5.81 20.65 10.86
C ASN A 157 5.95 20.39 12.37
N GLU A 158 5.44 19.26 12.87
CA GLU A 158 5.62 18.87 14.27
C GLU A 158 7.10 18.58 14.58
N ILE A 159 7.78 17.83 13.71
CA ILE A 159 9.22 17.58 13.83
C ILE A 159 10.01 18.89 13.81
N LEU A 160 9.72 19.79 12.85
CA LEU A 160 10.36 21.10 12.78
C LEU A 160 10.11 21.97 14.03
N ALA A 161 8.98 21.77 14.69
CA ALA A 161 8.63 22.41 15.96
C ALA A 161 9.14 21.65 17.21
N GLY A 162 9.98 20.63 17.04
CA GLY A 162 10.55 19.84 18.14
C GLY A 162 9.58 18.87 18.81
N ARG A 163 8.53 18.44 18.12
CA ARG A 163 7.53 17.49 18.64
C ARG A 163 7.58 16.15 17.87
N ALA A 164 7.61 15.04 18.61
CA ALA A 164 7.60 13.70 18.05
C ALA A 164 6.26 13.36 17.38
N THR A 165 6.31 12.52 16.36
CA THR A 165 5.12 12.01 15.66
C THR A 165 5.33 10.55 15.24
N ASN A 166 4.25 9.75 15.16
CA ASN A 166 4.35 8.36 14.73
C ASN A 166 4.83 8.21 13.27
N ILE A 167 4.62 9.22 12.43
CA ILE A 167 4.94 9.17 10.99
C ILE A 167 6.45 9.31 10.72
N PHE A 168 7.19 9.88 11.67
CA PHE A 168 8.64 10.00 11.60
C PHE A 168 9.25 9.40 12.87
N ASP A 169 8.98 8.11 13.12
CA ASP A 169 9.45 7.40 14.30
C ASP A 169 9.90 5.98 13.90
N CYS A 170 11.18 5.68 14.11
CA CYS A 170 11.75 4.36 13.84
C CYS A 170 11.08 3.26 14.68
N ASN A 171 10.63 3.58 15.92
CA ASN A 171 9.92 2.63 16.76
C ASN A 171 8.51 2.31 16.23
N MET A 172 7.97 3.16 15.36
CA MET A 172 6.68 2.94 14.69
C MET A 172 6.84 2.35 13.28
N ALA A 173 8.05 1.97 12.89
CA ALA A 173 8.36 1.44 11.56
C ALA A 173 7.82 2.34 10.44
N SER A 174 8.07 3.65 10.53
CA SER A 174 7.52 4.66 9.64
C SER A 174 8.61 5.39 8.85
N GLY A 175 8.32 6.56 8.31
CA GLY A 175 9.18 7.30 7.40
C GLY A 175 8.54 7.45 6.02
N SER A 176 9.23 8.10 5.11
CA SER A 176 8.69 8.38 3.77
C SER A 176 8.52 7.11 2.94
N LEU A 177 9.51 6.21 2.97
CA LEU A 177 9.44 4.93 2.25
C LEU A 177 8.24 4.11 2.70
N MET A 178 8.11 3.88 4.01
CA MET A 178 7.09 3.00 4.57
C MET A 178 5.67 3.56 4.39
N ASP A 179 5.49 4.87 4.53
CA ASP A 179 4.13 5.45 4.50
C ASP A 179 3.67 5.87 3.10
N ILE A 180 4.58 6.35 2.25
CA ILE A 180 4.27 6.84 0.89
C ILE A 180 5.00 6.04 -0.19
N GLY A 181 6.26 5.69 0.02
CA GLY A 181 7.06 4.96 -0.95
C GLY A 181 6.45 3.61 -1.31
N VAL A 182 5.78 2.96 -0.36
CA VAL A 182 5.02 1.71 -0.57
C VAL A 182 4.05 1.82 -1.77
N TYR A 183 3.38 2.97 -1.96
CA TYR A 183 2.51 3.23 -3.12
C TYR A 183 3.24 3.36 -4.46
N THR A 184 4.57 3.36 -4.46
CA THR A 184 5.38 3.29 -5.69
C THR A 184 6.03 1.92 -5.85
N VAL A 185 6.39 1.28 -4.73
CA VAL A 185 7.03 -0.04 -4.72
C VAL A 185 6.04 -1.14 -5.12
N GLU A 186 4.86 -1.20 -4.50
CA GLU A 186 3.89 -2.26 -4.79
C GLU A 186 3.34 -2.21 -6.22
N PRO A 187 2.93 -1.07 -6.78
CA PRO A 187 2.59 -0.98 -8.20
C PRO A 187 3.75 -1.34 -9.14
N MET A 188 5.01 -1.05 -8.75
CA MET A 188 6.17 -1.53 -9.51
C MET A 188 6.26 -3.06 -9.48
N VAL A 189 6.04 -3.66 -8.31
CA VAL A 189 6.10 -5.13 -8.16
C VAL A 189 4.94 -5.78 -8.91
N GLU A 190 3.75 -5.21 -8.86
CA GLU A 190 2.57 -5.69 -9.60
C GLU A 190 2.86 -5.76 -11.10
N ILE A 191 3.37 -4.67 -11.67
CA ILE A 191 3.60 -4.57 -13.13
C ILE A 191 4.84 -5.37 -13.57
N PHE A 192 5.93 -5.39 -12.80
CA PHE A 192 7.24 -5.86 -13.25
C PHE A 192 7.81 -7.03 -12.43
N GLY A 193 7.21 -7.37 -11.28
CA GLY A 193 7.72 -8.40 -10.37
C GLY A 193 8.98 -7.97 -9.62
N MET A 194 9.78 -8.96 -9.18
CA MET A 194 11.04 -8.73 -8.48
C MET A 194 12.14 -8.21 -9.42
N PRO A 195 12.79 -7.07 -9.11
CA PRO A 195 13.88 -6.54 -9.94
C PRO A 195 15.14 -7.40 -9.88
N SER A 196 15.90 -7.41 -10.96
CA SER A 196 17.21 -8.08 -11.04
C SER A 196 18.36 -7.24 -10.44
N GLY A 197 18.14 -5.96 -10.23
CA GLY A 197 19.08 -5.03 -9.60
C GLY A 197 18.36 -3.85 -8.98
N LEU A 198 18.83 -3.39 -7.83
CA LEU A 198 18.24 -2.31 -7.07
C LEU A 198 19.32 -1.42 -6.44
N THR A 199 19.15 -0.10 -6.56
CA THR A 199 19.93 0.90 -5.82
C THR A 199 19.03 2.03 -5.36
N SER A 200 19.34 2.65 -4.23
CA SER A 200 18.50 3.69 -3.65
C SER A 200 19.32 4.80 -2.99
N MET A 201 18.71 5.96 -2.87
CA MET A 201 19.19 7.09 -2.09
C MET A 201 18.05 7.64 -1.25
N ALA A 202 18.30 7.86 0.04
CA ALA A 202 17.34 8.50 0.93
C ALA A 202 17.90 9.84 1.45
N THR A 203 17.05 10.86 1.51
CA THR A 203 17.31 12.08 2.27
C THR A 203 16.76 11.88 3.67
N LEU A 204 17.66 11.66 4.61
CA LEU A 204 17.32 11.51 6.02
C LEU A 204 16.98 12.87 6.64
N LEU A 205 16.14 12.87 7.65
CA LEU A 205 15.90 14.05 8.46
C LEU A 205 17.16 14.46 9.21
N ASP A 206 17.23 15.76 9.59
CA ASP A 206 18.38 16.32 10.30
C ASP A 206 18.77 15.43 11.50
N PRO A 207 20.04 15.06 11.67
CA PRO A 207 20.52 14.31 12.82
C PRO A 207 20.15 14.90 14.20
N ALA A 208 19.91 16.21 14.29
CA ALA A 208 19.41 16.86 15.49
C ALA A 208 18.00 16.38 15.91
N THR A 209 17.23 15.82 14.97
CA THR A 209 15.87 15.31 15.24
C THR A 209 15.85 13.86 15.75
N ARG A 210 16.99 13.17 15.84
CA ARG A 210 17.07 11.74 16.18
C ARG A 210 16.46 11.38 17.55
N GLN A 211 16.42 12.30 18.49
CA GLN A 211 15.73 12.07 19.77
C GLN A 211 14.21 12.01 19.59
N LEU A 212 13.67 12.70 18.59
CA LEU A 212 12.25 12.71 18.28
C LEU A 212 11.85 11.51 17.39
N THR A 213 12.77 11.07 16.53
CA THR A 213 12.55 10.04 15.52
C THR A 213 13.07 8.67 15.95
N HIS A 214 13.70 8.55 17.13
CA HIS A 214 14.31 7.35 17.69
C HIS A 214 15.32 6.66 16.77
N GLY A 215 15.91 7.42 15.82
CA GLY A 215 16.90 6.92 14.87
C GLY A 215 16.94 7.70 13.55
N PRO A 216 17.81 7.31 12.60
CA PRO A 216 17.80 7.87 11.27
C PRO A 216 16.52 7.46 10.53
N ILE A 217 15.81 8.45 9.96
CA ILE A 217 14.56 8.24 9.24
C ILE A 217 14.52 9.09 7.98
N ASP A 218 13.91 8.57 6.92
CA ASP A 218 13.82 9.24 5.64
C ASP A 218 12.66 10.24 5.57
N GLY A 219 12.94 11.40 5.02
CA GLY A 219 11.95 12.40 4.62
C GLY A 219 11.51 12.25 3.17
N CYS A 220 12.44 11.82 2.29
CA CYS A 220 12.20 11.49 0.90
C CYS A 220 13.27 10.54 0.36
N GLY A 221 13.04 9.95 -0.81
CA GLY A 221 13.99 9.07 -1.44
C GLY A 221 13.69 8.77 -2.89
N SER A 222 14.69 8.15 -3.54
CA SER A 222 14.58 7.63 -4.90
C SER A 222 15.16 6.21 -4.96
N ILE A 223 14.55 5.38 -5.79
CA ILE A 223 14.96 3.99 -6.01
C ILE A 223 15.10 3.80 -7.51
N LEU A 224 16.17 3.14 -7.95
CA LEU A 224 16.35 2.68 -9.32
C LEU A 224 16.37 1.16 -9.33
N ALA A 225 15.46 0.59 -10.11
CA ALA A 225 15.32 -0.85 -10.29
C ALA A 225 15.57 -1.23 -11.75
N SER A 226 16.16 -2.40 -12.00
CA SER A 226 16.42 -2.91 -13.33
C SER A 226 15.80 -4.29 -13.53
N TYR A 227 15.30 -4.56 -14.74
CA TYR A 227 14.65 -5.81 -15.12
C TYR A 227 15.19 -6.35 -16.44
N GLY A 228 15.03 -7.66 -16.63
CA GLY A 228 15.33 -8.30 -17.90
C GLY A 228 16.79 -8.13 -18.37
N GLY A 229 17.76 -8.08 -17.45
CA GLY A 229 19.17 -7.86 -17.79
C GLY A 229 19.45 -6.44 -18.28
N GLY A 230 18.78 -5.44 -17.71
CA GLY A 230 18.96 -4.03 -18.05
C GLY A 230 18.12 -3.53 -19.23
N ARG A 231 17.14 -4.32 -19.68
CA ARG A 231 16.25 -3.93 -20.78
C ARG A 231 15.11 -3.00 -20.35
N ILE A 232 14.76 -2.99 -19.05
CA ILE A 232 13.77 -2.09 -18.46
C ILE A 232 14.42 -1.45 -17.23
N SER A 233 14.28 -0.13 -17.10
CA SER A 233 14.66 0.60 -15.90
C SER A 233 13.43 1.27 -15.28
N VAL A 234 13.28 1.16 -13.95
CA VAL A 234 12.21 1.79 -13.21
C VAL A 234 12.79 2.72 -12.17
N GLU A 235 12.33 3.96 -12.16
CA GLU A 235 12.63 4.97 -11.17
C GLU A 235 11.40 5.13 -10.24
N LEU A 236 11.63 5.05 -8.94
CA LEU A 236 10.63 5.40 -7.95
C LEU A 236 11.07 6.66 -7.20
N ALA A 237 10.13 7.56 -6.93
CA ALA A 237 10.38 8.73 -6.11
C ALA A 237 9.26 8.88 -5.07
N HIS A 238 9.66 9.11 -3.82
CA HIS A 238 8.71 9.31 -2.73
C HIS A 238 9.14 10.45 -1.80
N SER A 239 8.18 11.20 -1.25
CA SER A 239 8.47 12.28 -0.31
C SER A 239 7.32 12.58 0.63
N LYS A 240 7.65 12.79 1.92
CA LYS A 240 6.75 13.35 2.94
C LYS A 240 7.14 14.76 3.38
N ILE A 241 8.23 15.28 2.87
CA ILE A 241 8.74 16.61 3.20
C ILE A 241 8.70 17.59 2.02
N THR A 242 8.27 17.11 0.85
CA THR A 242 8.00 17.92 -0.36
C THR A 242 6.78 17.38 -1.07
N ASN A 243 6.14 18.21 -1.92
CA ASN A 243 5.15 17.75 -2.88
C ASN A 243 5.85 17.39 -4.20
N ASP A 244 5.46 16.27 -4.80
CA ASP A 244 5.77 15.95 -6.18
C ASP A 244 4.57 16.30 -7.06
N LEU A 245 4.79 17.11 -8.09
CA LEU A 245 3.74 17.60 -9.00
C LEU A 245 3.81 16.92 -10.37
N LEU A 246 4.79 16.03 -10.58
CA LEU A 246 4.94 15.33 -11.85
C LEU A 246 4.03 14.08 -11.88
N PRO A 247 3.42 13.76 -13.02
CA PRO A 247 2.69 12.52 -13.18
C PRO A 247 3.65 11.33 -13.15
N SER A 248 3.15 10.16 -12.75
CA SER A 248 3.82 8.90 -13.01
C SER A 248 3.75 8.56 -14.51
N GLN A 249 4.76 7.87 -15.03
CA GLN A 249 4.85 7.50 -16.45
C GLN A 249 5.34 6.08 -16.63
N ILE A 250 4.76 5.38 -17.62
CA ILE A 250 5.26 4.11 -18.12
C ILE A 250 5.54 4.28 -19.61
N GLU A 251 6.78 4.07 -20.01
CA GLU A 251 7.30 4.40 -21.33
C GLU A 251 7.62 3.11 -22.11
N GLY A 252 6.94 2.94 -23.22
CA GLY A 252 7.18 1.86 -24.17
C GLY A 252 7.71 2.39 -25.51
N GLU A 253 8.10 1.46 -26.39
CA GLU A 253 8.56 1.83 -27.73
C GLU A 253 7.44 2.37 -28.63
N ARG A 254 6.18 2.09 -28.31
CA ARG A 254 5.02 2.52 -29.10
C ARG A 254 4.26 3.71 -28.51
N GLY A 255 4.57 4.10 -27.26
CA GLY A 255 3.91 5.21 -26.61
C GLY A 255 4.26 5.30 -25.14
N THR A 256 3.61 6.23 -24.44
CA THR A 256 3.77 6.48 -23.00
C THR A 256 2.41 6.57 -22.34
N ILE A 257 2.25 5.91 -21.20
CA ILE A 257 1.09 6.10 -20.33
C ILE A 257 1.49 7.10 -19.23
N GLN A 258 0.70 8.16 -19.07
CA GLN A 258 0.79 9.09 -17.96
C GLN A 258 -0.36 8.82 -16.99
N ILE A 259 -0.05 8.84 -15.68
CA ILE A 259 -0.97 8.55 -14.58
C ILE A 259 -0.91 9.71 -13.59
N ASP A 260 -2.05 10.33 -13.26
CA ASP A 260 -2.09 11.50 -12.37
C ASP A 260 -1.71 11.17 -10.92
N HIS A 261 -2.35 10.18 -10.32
CA HIS A 261 -2.11 9.73 -8.94
C HIS A 261 -1.99 8.21 -8.87
N LEU A 262 -0.82 7.71 -8.50
CA LEU A 262 -0.56 6.27 -8.47
C LEU A 262 -1.35 5.56 -7.37
N SER A 263 -1.53 6.21 -6.21
CA SER A 263 -2.27 5.62 -5.08
C SER A 263 -3.77 5.49 -5.31
N THR A 264 -4.35 6.31 -6.17
CA THR A 264 -5.77 6.32 -6.54
C THR A 264 -5.89 6.97 -7.92
N PRO A 265 -5.67 6.22 -9.02
CA PRO A 265 -5.72 6.78 -10.36
C PRO A 265 -7.10 7.32 -10.69
N ARG A 266 -7.18 8.56 -11.15
CA ARG A 266 -8.42 9.21 -11.58
C ARG A 266 -8.41 9.56 -13.05
N ASN A 267 -7.19 9.83 -13.57
CA ASN A 267 -6.98 10.08 -14.98
C ASN A 267 -5.69 9.39 -15.42
N ALA A 268 -5.75 8.71 -16.54
CA ALA A 268 -4.59 8.20 -17.24
C ALA A 268 -4.76 8.46 -18.74
N ARG A 269 -3.64 8.69 -19.41
CA ARG A 269 -3.61 8.98 -20.83
C ARG A 269 -2.50 8.20 -21.50
N ILE A 270 -2.80 7.62 -22.66
CA ILE A 270 -1.79 7.07 -23.57
C ILE A 270 -1.47 8.13 -24.63
N ASP A 271 -0.20 8.42 -24.79
CA ASP A 271 0.32 9.19 -25.91
C ASP A 271 1.12 8.24 -26.82
N TYR A 272 0.59 7.94 -28.01
CA TYR A 272 1.24 7.04 -28.94
C TYR A 272 2.40 7.74 -29.63
N ARG A 273 3.48 6.99 -29.88
CA ARG A 273 4.58 7.49 -30.67
C ARG A 273 4.09 7.78 -32.11
N GLY A 274 4.19 9.03 -32.51
CA GLY A 274 3.95 9.44 -33.88
C GLY A 274 5.10 9.07 -34.82
N ASP A 275 4.93 9.33 -36.14
CA ASP A 275 6.00 9.17 -37.09
C ASP A 275 7.16 10.13 -36.77
N VAL A 276 8.39 9.59 -36.80
CA VAL A 276 9.58 10.40 -36.53
C VAL A 276 9.81 11.37 -37.66
N VAL A 277 9.48 12.65 -37.45
CA VAL A 277 9.94 13.73 -38.35
C VAL A 277 11.40 13.99 -38.04
N ARG A 278 12.27 13.89 -39.07
CA ARG A 278 13.67 14.28 -38.94
C ARG A 278 13.73 15.79 -38.63
N GLY A 279 13.96 16.10 -37.37
CA GLY A 279 14.33 17.42 -36.87
C GLY A 279 15.85 17.57 -36.77
N SER A 280 16.31 18.72 -36.32
CA SER A 280 17.71 18.89 -35.95
C SER A 280 18.00 18.04 -34.69
N ALA A 281 19.24 17.55 -34.56
CA ALA A 281 19.64 16.69 -33.40
C ALA A 281 19.53 17.41 -32.03
N THR A 282 19.28 18.71 -32.01
CA THR A 282 19.24 19.58 -30.83
C THR A 282 17.83 20.11 -30.51
N GLU A 283 16.86 19.89 -31.39
CA GLU A 283 15.46 20.30 -31.13
C GLU A 283 14.73 19.23 -30.32
N ALA A 284 13.93 19.68 -29.35
CA ALA A 284 12.95 18.79 -28.70
C ALA A 284 12.02 18.18 -29.75
N PRO A 285 11.53 16.95 -29.54
CA PRO A 285 10.54 16.37 -30.44
C PRO A 285 9.37 17.34 -30.64
N ARG A 286 9.04 17.66 -31.89
CA ARG A 286 7.84 18.44 -32.16
C ARG A 286 6.63 17.56 -31.92
N GLU A 287 5.70 18.04 -31.11
CA GLU A 287 4.39 17.41 -30.97
C GLU A 287 3.73 17.33 -32.34
N GLN A 288 3.53 16.10 -32.83
CA GLN A 288 2.74 15.88 -34.04
C GLN A 288 1.33 15.48 -33.57
N GLY A 289 0.45 16.48 -33.49
CA GLY A 289 -0.97 16.27 -33.28
C GLY A 289 -1.30 15.51 -31.96
N ASP A 290 -2.54 15.51 -31.57
CA ASP A 290 -3.02 14.72 -30.44
C ASP A 290 -3.23 13.26 -30.89
N ASN A 291 -2.19 12.44 -30.80
CA ASN A 291 -2.25 11.00 -31.11
C ASN A 291 -2.59 10.15 -29.88
N GLY A 292 -3.04 10.78 -28.80
CA GLY A 292 -3.30 10.09 -27.54
C GLY A 292 -4.77 9.82 -27.30
N ARG A 293 -5.04 8.93 -26.35
CA ARG A 293 -6.37 8.71 -25.79
C ARG A 293 -6.35 8.76 -24.27
N VAL A 294 -7.39 9.29 -23.68
CA VAL A 294 -7.64 9.17 -22.25
C VAL A 294 -8.20 7.79 -21.98
N LEU A 295 -7.70 7.11 -20.95
CA LEU A 295 -8.26 5.84 -20.48
C LEU A 295 -9.59 6.12 -19.76
N ASP A 296 -10.58 5.31 -20.04
CA ASP A 296 -11.83 5.30 -19.29
C ASP A 296 -11.62 4.53 -17.99
N LEU A 297 -11.33 5.25 -16.91
CA LEU A 297 -11.06 4.65 -15.61
C LEU A 297 -12.33 4.60 -14.77
N PRO A 298 -12.66 3.45 -14.18
CA PRO A 298 -13.70 3.36 -13.16
C PRO A 298 -13.47 4.36 -12.03
N LYS A 299 -14.53 4.90 -11.47
CA LYS A 299 -14.44 5.94 -10.42
C LYS A 299 -15.28 5.53 -9.23
N SER A 300 -14.68 5.63 -8.05
CA SER A 300 -15.36 5.51 -6.77
C SER A 300 -15.13 6.76 -5.91
N SER A 301 -16.09 7.07 -5.06
CA SER A 301 -15.93 8.10 -4.02
C SER A 301 -15.02 7.63 -2.89
N ASN A 302 -14.94 6.32 -2.66
CA ASN A 302 -14.06 5.70 -1.67
C ASN A 302 -13.57 4.34 -2.18
N THR A 303 -12.36 4.30 -2.73
CA THR A 303 -11.77 3.11 -3.35
C THR A 303 -11.47 1.96 -2.37
N MET A 304 -11.62 2.18 -1.05
CA MET A 304 -11.53 1.09 -0.07
C MET A 304 -12.67 0.06 -0.22
N GLU A 305 -13.73 0.38 -0.98
CA GLU A 305 -14.78 -0.59 -1.30
C GLU A 305 -14.25 -1.78 -2.09
N TYR A 306 -13.24 -1.57 -2.93
CA TYR A 306 -12.66 -2.63 -3.76
C TYR A 306 -11.85 -3.62 -2.91
N GLU A 307 -10.99 -3.12 -2.00
CA GLU A 307 -10.24 -3.99 -1.08
C GLU A 307 -11.15 -4.75 -0.11
N LEU A 308 -12.25 -4.12 0.35
CA LEU A 308 -13.27 -4.81 1.15
C LEU A 308 -13.98 -5.90 0.35
N THR A 309 -14.31 -5.63 -0.92
CA THR A 309 -14.95 -6.61 -1.81
C THR A 309 -14.04 -7.81 -2.06
N ASP A 310 -12.77 -7.58 -2.35
CA ASP A 310 -11.78 -8.63 -2.55
C ASP A 310 -11.58 -9.45 -1.27
N PHE A 311 -11.53 -8.78 -0.11
CA PHE A 311 -11.42 -9.45 1.19
C PHE A 311 -12.61 -10.36 1.50
N ILE A 312 -13.85 -9.88 1.27
CA ILE A 312 -15.07 -10.68 1.45
C ILE A 312 -15.08 -11.88 0.49
N THR A 313 -14.68 -11.65 -0.76
CA THR A 313 -14.61 -12.68 -1.79
C THR A 313 -13.58 -13.75 -1.43
N ALA A 314 -12.42 -13.34 -0.94
CA ALA A 314 -11.37 -14.24 -0.48
C ALA A 314 -11.84 -15.14 0.68
N ILE A 315 -12.57 -14.58 1.63
CA ILE A 315 -13.15 -15.35 2.75
C ILE A 315 -14.16 -16.39 2.23
N GLY A 316 -15.05 -15.99 1.32
CA GLY A 316 -16.00 -16.93 0.70
C GLY A 316 -15.32 -18.04 -0.12
N GLY A 317 -14.16 -17.77 -0.70
CA GLY A 317 -13.34 -18.76 -1.42
C GLY A 317 -12.74 -19.81 -0.51
N ILE A 318 -12.26 -19.45 0.67
CA ILE A 318 -11.74 -20.41 1.67
C ILE A 318 -12.83 -21.40 2.10
N ASP A 319 -14.03 -20.92 2.34
CA ASP A 319 -15.17 -21.76 2.77
C ASP A 319 -15.62 -22.76 1.67
N ASN A 320 -15.37 -22.44 0.41
CA ASN A 320 -15.78 -23.25 -0.74
C ASN A 320 -14.72 -24.25 -1.27
N VAL A 321 -13.52 -24.29 -0.70
CA VAL A 321 -12.49 -25.36 -0.84
C VAL A 321 -12.07 -25.74 -2.28
N LYS A 322 -12.23 -24.96 -3.33
CA LYS A 322 -11.85 -25.45 -4.67
C LYS A 322 -11.18 -24.48 -5.64
N GLU A 323 -11.22 -23.19 -5.44
CA GLU A 323 -10.54 -22.28 -6.36
C GLU A 323 -9.85 -21.14 -5.58
N GLU A 324 -8.52 -21.13 -5.62
CA GLU A 324 -7.69 -20.01 -5.16
C GLU A 324 -7.85 -18.77 -6.06
N ILE A 325 -8.66 -18.87 -7.10
CA ILE A 325 -8.91 -17.84 -8.10
C ILE A 325 -10.35 -17.37 -7.95
N TRP A 326 -10.55 -16.07 -7.75
CA TRP A 326 -11.88 -15.45 -7.79
C TRP A 326 -11.95 -14.30 -8.79
N GLU A 327 -13.14 -14.11 -9.32
CA GLU A 327 -13.43 -12.97 -10.16
C GLU A 327 -13.83 -11.80 -9.26
N THR A 328 -13.05 -10.73 -9.29
CA THR A 328 -13.37 -9.45 -8.66
C THR A 328 -13.88 -8.47 -9.71
N PRO A 329 -14.44 -7.32 -9.34
CA PRO A 329 -14.77 -6.27 -10.30
C PRO A 329 -13.58 -5.82 -11.16
N ALA A 330 -12.36 -6.04 -10.68
CA ALA A 330 -11.11 -5.68 -11.34
C ALA A 330 -10.53 -6.81 -12.22
N GLY A 331 -11.04 -8.05 -12.13
CA GLY A 331 -10.54 -9.19 -12.89
C GLY A 331 -10.33 -10.44 -12.05
N ARG A 332 -9.46 -11.33 -12.51
CA ARG A 332 -9.09 -12.55 -11.78
C ARG A 332 -7.88 -12.28 -10.91
N HIS A 333 -8.05 -12.45 -9.61
CA HIS A 333 -6.96 -12.34 -8.65
C HIS A 333 -6.93 -13.58 -7.76
N GLU A 334 -5.72 -13.99 -7.43
CA GLU A 334 -5.46 -15.07 -6.48
C GLU A 334 -4.99 -14.46 -5.16
N LEU A 335 -5.47 -14.95 -4.02
CA LEU A 335 -4.97 -14.52 -2.71
C LEU A 335 -3.45 -14.69 -2.64
N GLY A 336 -2.92 -15.75 -3.24
CA GLY A 336 -1.49 -15.99 -3.38
C GLY A 336 -0.76 -14.89 -4.13
N HIS A 337 -1.38 -14.29 -5.14
CA HIS A 337 -0.79 -13.16 -5.88
C HIS A 337 -0.60 -11.92 -4.98
N TYR A 338 -1.65 -11.47 -4.28
CA TYR A 338 -1.54 -10.35 -3.34
C TYR A 338 -0.49 -10.59 -2.27
N ARG A 339 -0.47 -11.79 -1.68
CA ARG A 339 0.57 -12.19 -0.72
C ARG A 339 1.97 -12.05 -1.32
N ASP A 340 2.19 -12.53 -2.53
CA ASP A 340 3.50 -12.52 -3.17
C ASP A 340 3.94 -11.09 -3.50
N VAL A 341 3.03 -10.21 -3.94
CA VAL A 341 3.31 -8.77 -4.14
C VAL A 341 3.70 -8.11 -2.82
N THR A 342 2.94 -8.31 -1.75
CA THR A 342 3.27 -7.79 -0.41
C THR A 342 4.65 -8.24 0.05
N LEU A 343 4.97 -9.55 -0.06
CA LEU A 343 6.27 -10.09 0.39
C LEU A 343 7.44 -9.54 -0.44
N VAL A 344 7.31 -9.49 -1.76
CA VAL A 344 8.35 -8.94 -2.65
C VAL A 344 8.55 -7.45 -2.38
N SER A 345 7.49 -6.70 -2.18
CA SER A 345 7.54 -5.27 -1.88
C SER A 345 8.24 -5.00 -0.56
N LEU A 346 7.90 -5.72 0.50
CA LEU A 346 8.58 -5.60 1.80
C LEU A 346 10.06 -6.00 1.72
N ARG A 347 10.41 -7.03 0.95
CA ARG A 347 11.82 -7.40 0.69
C ARG A 347 12.58 -6.26 0.03
N ILE A 348 11.99 -5.59 -0.96
CA ILE A 348 12.57 -4.42 -1.62
C ILE A 348 12.73 -3.27 -0.61
N MET A 349 11.70 -2.99 0.18
CA MET A 349 11.72 -1.91 1.18
C MET A 349 12.76 -2.19 2.28
N ASP A 350 12.90 -3.44 2.73
CA ASP A 350 13.98 -3.85 3.65
C ASP A 350 15.38 -3.56 3.07
N ALA A 351 15.60 -3.92 1.79
CA ALA A 351 16.87 -3.64 1.12
C ALA A 351 17.16 -2.14 0.97
N VAL A 352 16.13 -1.35 0.64
CA VAL A 352 16.22 0.13 0.55
C VAL A 352 16.56 0.75 1.90
N ARG A 353 15.89 0.31 2.98
CA ARG A 353 16.20 0.77 4.34
C ARG A 353 17.64 0.44 4.74
N GLN A 354 18.12 -0.77 4.43
CA GLN A 354 19.51 -1.15 4.70
C GLN A 354 20.51 -0.25 3.96
N GLN A 355 20.27 0.05 2.67
CA GLN A 355 21.12 0.97 1.91
C GLN A 355 21.14 2.38 2.51
N ALA A 356 20.04 2.83 3.09
CA ALA A 356 19.91 4.14 3.74
C ALA A 356 20.40 4.15 5.20
N GLY A 357 20.75 3.01 5.79
CA GLY A 357 21.12 2.90 7.20
C GLY A 357 19.96 3.13 8.17
N ILE A 358 18.72 2.88 7.72
CA ILE A 358 17.49 2.98 8.53
C ILE A 358 17.22 1.62 9.15
N THR A 359 17.09 1.57 10.48
CA THR A 359 16.79 0.36 11.24
C THR A 359 15.57 0.54 12.12
N PHE A 360 14.78 -0.52 12.23
CA PHE A 360 13.62 -0.59 13.11
C PHE A 360 13.87 -1.62 14.22
N PRO A 361 13.18 -1.54 15.37
CA PRO A 361 13.27 -2.57 16.42
C PRO A 361 12.99 -3.99 15.89
N SER A 362 12.10 -4.13 14.93
CA SER A 362 11.76 -5.39 14.26
C SER A 362 12.90 -6.02 13.44
N ASP A 363 13.96 -5.28 13.14
CA ASP A 363 15.13 -5.82 12.43
C ASP A 363 16.06 -6.64 13.36
N ALA A 364 15.90 -6.51 14.69
CA ALA A 364 16.76 -7.17 15.67
C ALA A 364 16.65 -8.70 15.68
N GLY A 365 15.54 -9.26 15.18
CA GLY A 365 15.36 -10.71 15.00
C GLY A 365 16.10 -11.35 13.81
N LYS A 366 16.69 -10.54 12.92
CA LYS A 366 17.37 -11.02 11.70
C LYS A 366 18.87 -11.35 11.90
N GLN A 367 19.42 -11.16 13.10
CA GLN A 367 20.85 -11.39 13.39
C GLN A 367 21.17 -12.75 14.01
N ALA A 368 20.28 -13.72 13.94
CA ALA A 368 20.52 -15.07 14.45
C ALA A 368 20.63 -16.12 13.33
#